data_86fae935d77112d5ae84247cc9abe564
#
_entry.id   86fae935d77112d5ae84247cc9abe564
#
_cell.length_a   1.000
_cell.length_b   1.000
_cell.length_c   1.000
_cell.angle_alpha   90.00
_cell.angle_beta   90.00
_cell.angle_gamma   90.00
#
_symmetry.space_group_name_H-M   'P 1'
#
loop_
_entity.id
_entity.type
_entity.pdbx_description
1 polymer ?
#
loop_
_entity_poly.entity_id
_entity_poly.type
_entity_poly.pdbx_seq_one_letter_code
_entity_poly.pdbx_strand_id
1 'polypeptide(L)'
;LKVNNEQLINSSNMPLSANNPNRTSWLYVNKYSDFPIQNIPFGVFLTKDDIITIGTRIGDTAIDLGALHQLGYFDGIPLTDDIFLQDSLNDFIADGRKTWRAVRNRIAEIFDKNNDSLKNNTKHKEIICFRLDEIEMKMPVLVGDYTDFYASKEHATNVGTMFRGADNALMPNW
;
A
#
# COMPACT_ATOMS: atom_id res chain seq x y z
N LEU A 1 27.44 30.10 -9.51
CA LEU A 1 26.93 29.31 -8.41
C LEU A 1 26.88 27.85 -8.88
N LYS A 2 27.90 27.07 -8.49
CA LYS A 2 27.93 25.60 -8.71
C LYS A 2 27.01 24.96 -7.70
N VAL A 3 25.89 24.43 -8.13
CA VAL A 3 25.06 23.58 -7.32
C VAL A 3 25.75 22.22 -7.23
N ASN A 4 26.14 21.81 -6.04
CA ASN A 4 26.80 20.53 -5.79
C ASN A 4 25.89 19.37 -6.17
N ASN A 5 26.29 18.63 -7.20
CA ASN A 5 25.61 17.41 -7.69
C ASN A 5 25.74 16.20 -6.73
N GLU A 6 26.34 16.35 -5.56
CA GLU A 6 26.55 15.23 -4.62
C GLU A 6 25.35 14.91 -3.73
N GLN A 7 24.33 15.77 -3.66
CA GLN A 7 23.13 15.49 -2.85
C GLN A 7 22.02 14.69 -3.56
N LEU A 8 22.17 14.43 -4.87
CA LEU A 8 21.16 13.72 -5.66
C LEU A 8 21.34 12.19 -5.72
N ILE A 9 22.41 11.64 -5.16
CA ILE A 9 22.77 10.22 -5.40
C ILE A 9 22.34 9.27 -4.27
N ASN A 10 21.78 9.73 -3.14
CA ASN A 10 21.56 8.84 -2.00
C ASN A 10 20.11 8.63 -1.52
N SER A 11 19.10 9.08 -2.23
CA SER A 11 17.70 8.85 -1.79
C SER A 11 17.18 7.42 -2.04
N SER A 12 17.84 6.65 -2.92
CA SER A 12 17.41 5.29 -3.27
C SER A 12 17.82 4.22 -2.25
N ASN A 13 18.79 4.49 -1.37
CA ASN A 13 19.34 3.51 -0.42
C ASN A 13 19.11 3.86 1.07
N MET A 14 18.45 4.95 1.41
CA MET A 14 18.09 5.17 2.81
C MET A 14 17.10 4.11 3.29
N PRO A 15 17.32 3.54 4.49
CA PRO A 15 16.34 2.63 5.09
C PRO A 15 14.97 3.33 5.13
N LEU A 16 13.90 2.60 4.81
CA LEU A 16 12.55 3.12 4.98
C LEU A 16 12.34 3.47 6.45
N SER A 17 12.10 4.74 6.76
CA SER A 17 11.83 5.18 8.14
C SER A 17 10.58 4.50 8.70
N ALA A 18 9.64 4.13 7.84
CA ALA A 18 8.47 3.31 8.15
C ALA A 18 8.85 1.93 8.74
N ASN A 19 9.99 1.36 8.35
CA ASN A 19 10.43 0.04 8.82
C ASN A 19 11.21 0.07 10.15
N ASN A 20 11.37 1.23 10.80
CA ASN A 20 12.02 1.32 12.10
C ASN A 20 11.25 0.47 13.14
N PRO A 21 11.84 -0.60 13.70
CA PRO A 21 11.15 -1.50 14.62
C PRO A 21 10.75 -0.82 15.94
N ASN A 22 11.38 0.28 16.30
CA ASN A 22 11.09 1.04 17.51
C ASN A 22 9.99 2.09 17.33
N ARG A 23 9.50 2.28 16.10
CA ARG A 23 8.42 3.22 15.84
C ARG A 23 7.11 2.68 16.36
N THR A 24 6.35 3.51 17.05
CA THR A 24 4.99 3.19 17.53
C THR A 24 4.02 4.24 17.06
N SER A 25 2.77 3.84 16.85
CA SER A 25 1.70 4.74 16.42
C SER A 25 1.00 5.38 17.63
N TRP A 26 0.41 6.55 17.41
CA TRP A 26 -0.58 7.11 18.33
C TRP A 26 -1.96 6.46 18.18
N LEU A 27 -2.23 5.78 17.06
CA LEU A 27 -3.38 4.88 16.95
C LEU A 27 -3.12 3.63 17.81
N TYR A 28 -4.19 3.10 18.41
CA TYR A 28 -4.09 1.85 19.14
C TYR A 28 -3.80 0.69 18.19
N VAL A 29 -2.78 -0.09 18.52
CA VAL A 29 -2.41 -1.32 17.81
C VAL A 29 -2.31 -2.45 18.81
N ASN A 30 -3.14 -3.49 18.65
CA ASN A 30 -3.05 -4.69 19.47
C ASN A 30 -1.68 -5.35 19.23
N LYS A 31 -1.05 -5.86 20.29
CA LYS A 31 0.29 -6.50 20.23
C LYS A 31 0.35 -7.73 19.30
N TYR A 32 -0.78 -8.32 18.98
CA TYR A 32 -0.90 -9.47 18.07
C TYR A 32 -1.42 -9.06 16.68
N SER A 33 -1.57 -7.77 16.41
CA SER A 33 -2.03 -7.29 15.11
C SER A 33 -0.96 -7.47 14.05
N ASP A 34 -1.33 -7.97 12.88
CA ASP A 34 -0.49 -8.02 11.69
C ASP A 34 -0.31 -6.63 11.04
N PHE A 35 -0.96 -5.60 11.60
CA PHE A 35 -0.97 -4.23 11.06
C PHE A 35 -0.32 -3.19 11.99
N PRO A 36 0.93 -3.42 12.47
CA PRO A 36 1.67 -2.37 13.15
C PRO A 36 2.01 -1.23 12.17
N ILE A 37 2.48 -0.09 12.70
CA ILE A 37 2.87 1.07 11.86
C ILE A 37 4.00 0.73 10.85
N GLN A 38 4.69 -0.38 11.01
CA GLN A 38 5.67 -0.89 10.05
C GLN A 38 5.04 -1.58 8.85
N ASN A 39 3.81 -2.09 8.97
CA ASN A 39 3.12 -2.76 7.88
C ASN A 39 2.00 -1.86 7.33
N ILE A 40 2.34 -0.90 6.52
CA ILE A 40 1.41 0.04 5.88
C ILE A 40 0.97 -0.55 4.52
N PRO A 41 -0.01 -1.46 4.44
CA PRO A 41 -0.49 -2.02 3.18
C PRO A 41 -1.36 -0.99 2.46
N PHE A 42 -1.32 -0.97 1.13
CA PHE A 42 -2.24 -0.17 0.34
C PHE A 42 -3.43 -1.02 -0.12
N GLY A 43 -4.61 -0.44 -0.16
CA GLY A 43 -5.84 -1.09 -0.56
C GLY A 43 -6.87 -0.11 -1.06
N VAL A 44 -8.04 -0.63 -1.43
CA VAL A 44 -9.21 0.15 -1.83
C VAL A 44 -10.38 -0.26 -0.95
N PHE A 45 -11.14 0.70 -0.47
CA PHE A 45 -12.33 0.43 0.32
C PHE A 45 -13.47 1.39 -0.02
N LEU A 46 -14.68 0.94 0.26
CA LEU A 46 -15.91 1.70 0.20
C LEU A 46 -16.29 2.13 1.61
N THR A 47 -16.61 3.40 1.79
CA THR A 47 -17.15 3.95 3.04
C THR A 47 -18.66 3.73 3.13
N LYS A 48 -19.26 3.96 4.31
CA LYS A 48 -20.73 3.94 4.49
C LYS A 48 -21.48 5.01 3.68
N ASP A 49 -20.77 6.05 3.25
CA ASP A 49 -21.32 7.13 2.41
C ASP A 49 -21.16 6.83 0.92
N ASP A 50 -20.92 5.57 0.56
CA ASP A 50 -20.72 5.09 -0.82
C ASP A 50 -19.53 5.76 -1.55
N ILE A 51 -18.50 6.19 -0.81
CA ILE A 51 -17.27 6.75 -1.36
C ILE A 51 -16.23 5.65 -1.48
N ILE A 52 -15.74 5.41 -2.71
CA ILE A 52 -14.58 4.54 -2.96
C ILE A 52 -13.32 5.38 -2.81
N THR A 53 -12.35 4.89 -2.05
CA THR A 53 -11.07 5.57 -1.84
C THR A 53 -9.91 4.58 -1.72
N ILE A 54 -8.72 5.05 -2.09
CA ILE A 54 -7.47 4.36 -1.82
C ILE A 54 -7.08 4.64 -0.38
N GLY A 55 -6.71 3.59 0.34
CA GLY A 55 -6.36 3.73 1.73
C GLY A 55 -5.29 2.77 2.22
N THR A 56 -5.02 2.87 3.51
CA THR A 56 -4.13 1.97 4.24
C THR A 56 -4.74 1.59 5.59
N ARG A 57 -4.03 0.74 6.34
CA ARG A 57 -4.47 0.27 7.65
C ARG A 57 -3.34 0.33 8.68
N ILE A 58 -3.64 0.82 9.88
CA ILE A 58 -2.79 0.71 11.07
C ILE A 58 -3.66 0.22 12.23
N GLY A 59 -3.29 -0.91 12.83
CA GLY A 59 -4.13 -1.58 13.83
C GLY A 59 -5.52 -1.90 13.28
N ASP A 60 -6.56 -1.45 13.96
CA ASP A 60 -7.96 -1.61 13.54
C ASP A 60 -8.56 -0.31 12.96
N THR A 61 -7.70 0.55 12.41
CA THR A 61 -8.09 1.81 11.79
C THR A 61 -7.76 1.78 10.29
N ALA A 62 -8.76 1.95 9.44
CA ALA A 62 -8.59 2.26 8.03
C ALA A 62 -8.34 3.76 7.86
N ILE A 63 -7.47 4.11 6.94
CA ILE A 63 -6.97 5.48 6.73
C ILE A 63 -7.19 5.84 5.27
N ASP A 64 -7.93 6.91 5.02
CA ASP A 64 -8.19 7.46 3.69
C ASP A 64 -7.00 8.28 3.21
N LEU A 65 -6.32 7.82 2.16
CA LEU A 65 -5.18 8.52 1.56
C LEU A 65 -5.62 9.68 0.68
N GLY A 66 -6.81 9.60 0.08
CA GLY A 66 -7.40 10.71 -0.66
C GLY A 66 -7.65 11.91 0.25
N ALA A 67 -8.28 11.67 1.40
CA ALA A 67 -8.49 12.71 2.41
C ALA A 67 -7.18 13.27 2.97
N LEU A 68 -6.18 12.41 3.26
CA LEU A 68 -4.85 12.86 3.67
C LEU A 68 -4.21 13.79 2.62
N HIS A 69 -4.33 13.44 1.34
CA HIS A 69 -3.77 14.21 0.24
C HIS A 69 -4.47 15.57 0.08
N GLN A 70 -5.78 15.57 0.04
CA GLN A 70 -6.59 16.80 -0.08
C GLN A 70 -6.39 17.78 1.09
N LEU A 71 -6.10 17.26 2.28
CA LEU A 71 -5.82 18.06 3.48
C LEU A 71 -4.35 18.48 3.62
N GLY A 72 -3.50 18.24 2.59
CA GLY A 72 -2.12 18.70 2.53
C GLY A 72 -1.11 17.87 3.31
N TYR A 73 -1.48 16.70 3.84
CA TYR A 73 -0.53 15.86 4.61
C TYR A 73 0.57 15.24 3.75
N PHE A 74 0.39 15.18 2.43
CA PHE A 74 1.40 14.72 1.47
C PHE A 74 2.16 15.84 0.75
N ASP A 75 2.01 17.08 1.20
CA ASP A 75 2.73 18.22 0.60
C ASP A 75 4.24 17.96 0.49
N GLY A 76 4.80 18.31 -0.67
CA GLY A 76 6.20 18.07 -0.99
C GLY A 76 6.51 16.68 -1.59
N ILE A 77 5.52 15.78 -1.69
CA ILE A 77 5.62 14.57 -2.51
C ILE A 77 4.99 14.89 -3.87
N PRO A 78 5.68 14.61 -4.99
CA PRO A 78 5.14 14.89 -6.32
C PRO A 78 4.06 13.87 -6.69
N LEU A 79 2.83 14.13 -6.30
CA LEU A 79 1.63 13.35 -6.58
C LEU A 79 0.68 14.17 -7.45
N THR A 80 -0.10 13.51 -8.30
CA THR A 80 -1.24 14.16 -8.96
C THR A 80 -2.39 14.33 -7.98
N ASP A 81 -3.22 15.36 -8.15
CA ASP A 81 -4.26 15.72 -7.19
C ASP A 81 -5.31 14.61 -6.99
N ASP A 82 -5.50 13.75 -7.98
CA ASP A 82 -6.51 12.70 -8.02
C ASP A 82 -5.97 11.28 -7.78
N ILE A 83 -4.66 11.12 -7.52
CA ILE A 83 -3.98 9.80 -7.45
C ILE A 83 -4.62 8.83 -6.46
N PHE A 84 -5.17 9.32 -5.36
CA PHE A 84 -5.84 8.52 -4.34
C PHE A 84 -7.37 8.58 -4.40
N LEU A 85 -7.95 9.27 -5.40
CA LEU A 85 -9.40 9.34 -5.64
C LEU A 85 -9.86 8.31 -6.68
N GLN A 86 -8.97 7.42 -7.09
CA GLN A 86 -9.25 6.35 -8.05
C GLN A 86 -9.93 5.16 -7.35
N ASP A 87 -10.60 4.32 -8.14
CA ASP A 87 -11.21 3.08 -7.69
C ASP A 87 -10.25 1.87 -7.70
N SER A 88 -8.99 2.11 -8.09
CA SER A 88 -7.92 1.10 -8.12
C SER A 88 -6.55 1.71 -7.83
N LEU A 89 -5.61 0.84 -7.42
CA LEU A 89 -4.22 1.22 -7.18
C LEU A 89 -3.37 1.35 -8.45
N ASN A 90 -3.93 1.10 -9.63
CA ASN A 90 -3.15 0.95 -10.86
C ASN A 90 -2.28 2.17 -11.17
N ASP A 91 -2.84 3.38 -11.09
CA ASP A 91 -2.10 4.62 -11.35
C ASP A 91 -1.03 4.87 -10.29
N PHE A 92 -1.37 4.65 -9.01
CA PHE A 92 -0.39 4.75 -7.92
C PHE A 92 0.74 3.72 -8.06
N ILE A 93 0.45 2.50 -8.53
CA ILE A 93 1.46 1.48 -8.84
C ILE A 93 2.36 1.96 -9.99
N ALA A 94 1.79 2.59 -11.03
CA ALA A 94 2.53 3.11 -12.16
C ALA A 94 3.51 4.24 -11.80
N ASP A 95 3.23 5.02 -10.75
CA ASP A 95 4.14 6.07 -10.23
C ASP A 95 5.47 5.52 -9.70
N GLY A 96 5.54 4.24 -9.43
CA GLY A 96 6.76 3.52 -9.16
C GLY A 96 7.30 3.66 -7.73
N ARG A 97 8.36 2.91 -7.48
CA ARG A 97 8.92 2.65 -6.15
C ARG A 97 9.29 3.91 -5.36
N LYS A 98 9.79 4.95 -6.03
CA LYS A 98 10.21 6.19 -5.36
C LYS A 98 9.01 6.88 -4.70
N THR A 99 7.91 6.98 -5.41
CA THR A 99 6.65 7.56 -4.93
C THR A 99 6.05 6.74 -3.80
N TRP A 100 5.94 5.42 -3.96
CA TRP A 100 5.38 4.55 -2.91
C TRP A 100 6.17 4.65 -1.60
N ARG A 101 7.50 4.71 -1.68
CA ARG A 101 8.37 4.85 -0.49
C ARG A 101 8.20 6.21 0.18
N ALA A 102 8.05 7.28 -0.60
CA ALA A 102 7.82 8.62 -0.06
C ALA A 102 6.47 8.69 0.68
N VAL A 103 5.40 8.20 0.07
CA VAL A 103 4.07 8.12 0.67
C VAL A 103 4.08 7.26 1.93
N ARG A 104 4.65 6.06 1.87
CA ARG A 104 4.77 5.15 3.00
C ARG A 104 5.53 5.77 4.18
N ASN A 105 6.66 6.43 3.92
CA ASN A 105 7.41 7.13 4.95
C ASN A 105 6.61 8.28 5.58
N ARG A 106 5.92 9.06 4.75
CA ARG A 106 5.08 10.16 5.23
C ARG A 106 3.91 9.67 6.09
N ILE A 107 3.26 8.56 5.72
CA ILE A 107 2.22 7.93 6.55
C ILE A 107 2.81 7.54 7.90
N ALA A 108 3.97 6.88 7.92
CA ALA A 108 4.64 6.51 9.16
C ALA A 108 5.02 7.72 10.02
N GLU A 109 5.35 8.87 9.42
CA GLU A 109 5.62 10.12 10.14
C GLU A 109 4.34 10.72 10.74
N ILE A 110 3.26 10.81 9.96
CA ILE A 110 1.97 11.38 10.41
C ILE A 110 1.40 10.57 11.59
N PHE A 111 1.50 9.24 11.53
CA PHE A 111 0.94 8.35 12.55
C PHE A 111 1.92 7.96 13.65
N ASP A 112 3.15 8.50 13.66
CA ASP A 112 4.10 8.31 14.76
C ASP A 112 3.56 8.87 16.08
N LYS A 113 3.78 8.16 17.18
CA LYS A 113 3.28 8.55 18.52
C LYS A 113 3.68 9.96 18.95
N ASN A 114 4.81 10.47 18.45
CA ASN A 114 5.37 11.78 18.78
C ASN A 114 4.95 12.87 17.77
N ASN A 115 4.15 12.54 16.75
CA ASN A 115 3.69 13.50 15.76
C ASN A 115 2.28 13.98 16.11
N ASP A 116 2.14 15.27 16.33
CA ASP A 116 0.88 15.89 16.74
C ASP A 116 0.10 16.52 15.58
N SER A 117 0.62 16.51 14.35
CA SER A 117 0.02 17.20 13.20
C SER A 117 -1.42 16.76 12.91
N LEU A 118 -1.69 15.45 12.90
CA LEU A 118 -3.02 14.87 12.75
C LEU A 118 -3.61 14.44 14.09
N LYS A 119 -2.80 13.90 14.99
CA LYS A 119 -3.22 13.34 16.28
C LYS A 119 -4.13 14.29 17.08
N ASN A 120 -3.80 15.58 17.10
CA ASN A 120 -4.54 16.61 17.85
C ASN A 120 -5.63 17.31 17.02
N ASN A 121 -5.76 16.99 15.72
CA ASN A 121 -6.78 17.56 14.85
C ASN A 121 -8.00 16.64 14.74
N THR A 122 -8.96 16.82 15.64
CA THR A 122 -10.17 15.96 15.71
C THR A 122 -10.97 16.00 14.40
N LYS A 123 -11.13 17.18 13.80
CA LYS A 123 -11.89 17.33 12.54
C LYS A 123 -11.27 16.53 11.39
N HIS A 124 -9.94 16.60 11.24
CA HIS A 124 -9.26 15.82 10.19
C HIS A 124 -9.29 14.33 10.48
N LYS A 125 -9.18 13.92 11.76
CA LYS A 125 -9.29 12.50 12.12
C LYS A 125 -10.65 11.90 11.76
N GLU A 126 -11.73 12.63 11.98
CA GLU A 126 -13.10 12.20 11.63
C GLU A 126 -13.29 11.98 10.13
N ILE A 127 -12.52 12.70 9.28
CA ILE A 127 -12.55 12.57 7.83
C ILE A 127 -11.62 11.45 7.33
N ILE A 128 -10.46 11.28 7.99
CA ILE A 128 -9.38 10.42 7.50
C ILE A 128 -9.47 9.00 8.06
N CYS A 129 -9.93 8.83 9.31
CA CYS A 129 -9.83 7.58 10.05
C CYS A 129 -11.18 6.91 10.20
N PHE A 130 -11.29 5.68 9.71
CA PHE A 130 -12.50 4.88 9.76
C PHE A 130 -12.27 3.63 10.62
N ARG A 131 -13.30 3.17 11.30
CA ARG A 131 -13.31 1.85 11.92
C ARG A 131 -13.46 0.79 10.82
N LEU A 132 -12.94 -0.41 11.04
CA LEU A 132 -13.03 -1.48 10.04
C LEU A 132 -14.47 -1.94 9.76
N ASP A 133 -15.37 -1.80 10.74
CA ASP A 133 -16.79 -2.12 10.58
C ASP A 133 -17.59 -1.01 9.84
N GLU A 134 -16.93 0.08 9.49
CA GLU A 134 -17.49 1.20 8.73
C GLU A 134 -17.09 1.20 7.26
N ILE A 135 -16.31 0.21 6.84
CA ILE A 135 -15.82 0.11 5.46
C ILE A 135 -16.05 -1.28 4.89
N GLU A 136 -16.07 -1.36 3.56
CA GLU A 136 -16.06 -2.61 2.80
C GLU A 136 -14.83 -2.64 1.89
N MET A 137 -14.00 -3.69 2.01
CA MET A 137 -12.84 -3.85 1.15
C MET A 137 -13.25 -4.16 -0.29
N LYS A 138 -12.61 -3.51 -1.24
CA LYS A 138 -12.78 -3.72 -2.69
C LYS A 138 -11.55 -4.36 -3.30
N MET A 139 -11.68 -4.90 -4.53
CA MET A 139 -10.54 -5.39 -5.30
C MET A 139 -9.57 -4.22 -5.53
N PRO A 140 -8.31 -4.32 -5.06
CA PRO A 140 -7.43 -3.16 -5.06
C PRO A 140 -6.82 -2.83 -6.43
N VAL A 141 -6.90 -3.74 -7.40
CA VAL A 141 -6.28 -3.57 -8.73
C VAL A 141 -7.22 -4.01 -9.84
N LEU A 142 -7.15 -3.35 -10.97
CA LEU A 142 -7.68 -3.82 -12.22
C LEU A 142 -6.66 -4.78 -12.83
N VAL A 143 -7.01 -6.07 -12.86
CA VAL A 143 -6.13 -7.11 -13.40
C VAL A 143 -6.13 -7.02 -14.92
N GLY A 144 -4.93 -6.97 -15.54
CA GLY A 144 -4.74 -7.00 -16.98
C GLY A 144 -4.73 -8.44 -17.51
N ASP A 145 -3.56 -8.86 -17.99
CA ASP A 145 -3.36 -10.20 -18.52
C ASP A 145 -3.13 -11.23 -17.41
N TYR A 146 -3.40 -12.48 -17.76
CA TYR A 146 -3.21 -13.62 -16.88
C TYR A 146 -2.04 -14.47 -17.37
N THR A 147 -1.17 -14.85 -16.43
CA THR A 147 -0.09 -15.80 -16.69
C THR A 147 -0.13 -16.91 -15.65
N ASP A 148 -0.23 -18.15 -16.11
CA ASP A 148 -0.27 -19.33 -15.25
C ASP A 148 1.11 -19.99 -15.19
N PHE A 149 1.77 -19.89 -14.05
CA PHE A 149 2.99 -20.62 -13.74
C PHE A 149 2.73 -21.59 -12.59
N TYR A 150 2.84 -22.89 -12.86
CA TYR A 150 2.72 -23.90 -11.81
C TYR A 150 4.05 -24.63 -11.59
N ALA A 151 4.43 -24.79 -10.31
CA ALA A 151 5.69 -25.37 -9.89
C ALA A 151 5.55 -26.81 -9.35
N SER A 152 4.31 -27.32 -9.19
CA SER A 152 4.06 -28.69 -8.74
C SER A 152 4.21 -29.66 -9.92
N LYS A 153 5.14 -30.61 -9.80
CA LYS A 153 5.33 -31.66 -10.78
C LYS A 153 4.08 -32.53 -10.96
N GLU A 154 3.38 -32.81 -9.88
CA GLU A 154 2.14 -33.59 -9.88
C GLU A 154 1.05 -32.88 -10.67
N HIS A 155 0.87 -31.58 -10.44
CA HIS A 155 -0.08 -30.76 -11.20
C HIS A 155 0.29 -30.70 -12.67
N ALA A 156 1.56 -30.43 -12.99
CA ALA A 156 2.05 -30.41 -14.36
C ALA A 156 1.85 -31.75 -15.07
N THR A 157 2.10 -32.88 -14.37
CA THR A 157 1.88 -34.23 -14.91
C THR A 157 0.40 -34.47 -15.18
N ASN A 158 -0.49 -34.12 -14.26
CA ASN A 158 -1.92 -34.33 -14.43
C ASN A 158 -2.47 -33.50 -15.63
N VAL A 159 -2.13 -32.20 -15.69
CA VAL A 159 -2.52 -31.33 -16.80
C VAL A 159 -1.93 -31.83 -18.12
N GLY A 160 -0.64 -32.16 -18.11
CA GLY A 160 0.04 -32.69 -19.30
C GLY A 160 -0.56 -34.00 -19.79
N THR A 161 -0.95 -34.91 -18.89
CA THR A 161 -1.63 -36.15 -19.24
C THR A 161 -2.94 -35.90 -19.96
N MET A 162 -3.74 -34.91 -19.50
CA MET A 162 -5.01 -34.58 -20.15
C MET A 162 -4.82 -34.08 -21.59
N PHE A 163 -3.74 -33.34 -21.87
CA PHE A 163 -3.55 -32.69 -23.18
C PHE A 163 -2.59 -33.50 -24.13
N ARG A 164 -1.65 -34.27 -23.58
CA ARG A 164 -0.59 -34.93 -24.36
C ARG A 164 -0.47 -36.46 -24.14
N GLY A 165 -1.30 -37.03 -23.25
CA GLY A 165 -1.21 -38.41 -22.82
C GLY A 165 -0.11 -38.66 -21.77
N ALA A 166 -0.20 -39.79 -21.08
CA ALA A 166 0.67 -40.12 -19.94
C ALA A 166 2.16 -40.18 -20.32
N ASP A 167 2.50 -40.70 -21.51
CA ASP A 167 3.87 -40.86 -21.95
C ASP A 167 4.60 -39.53 -22.24
N ASN A 168 3.84 -38.47 -22.52
CA ASN A 168 4.35 -37.14 -22.86
C ASN A 168 3.80 -36.05 -21.91
N ALA A 169 3.45 -36.42 -20.69
CA ALA A 169 2.81 -35.52 -19.74
C ALA A 169 3.70 -34.32 -19.38
N LEU A 170 4.99 -34.52 -19.18
CA LEU A 170 5.96 -33.47 -18.90
C LEU A 170 6.82 -33.15 -20.12
N MET A 171 7.05 -31.86 -20.35
CA MET A 171 8.00 -31.41 -21.38
C MET A 171 9.44 -31.63 -20.89
N PRO A 172 10.42 -31.80 -21.81
CA PRO A 172 11.81 -32.10 -21.43
C PRO A 172 12.49 -31.06 -20.54
N ASN A 173 12.00 -29.82 -20.59
CA ASN A 173 12.56 -28.69 -19.85
C ASN A 173 11.77 -28.33 -18.59
N TRP A 174 10.83 -29.18 -18.18
CA TRP A 174 9.98 -28.90 -17.02
C TRP A 174 10.59 -29.33 -15.68
#